data_4bd571f45307f8d3503eb5a0724f23ea
#
_entry.id   4bd571f45307f8d3503eb5a0724f23ea
#
_cell.length_a   1.000
_cell.length_b   1.000
_cell.length_c   1.000
_cell.angle_alpha   90.00
_cell.angle_beta   90.00
_cell.angle_gamma   90.00
#
_symmetry.space_group_name_H-M   'P 1'
#
loop_
_entity.id
_entity.type
_entity.pdbx_description
1 polymer ?
#
loop_
_entity_poly.entity_id
_entity_poly.type
_entity_poly.pdbx_seq_one_letter_code
_entity_poly.pdbx_strand_id
1 'polypeptide(L)'
;MAWDEWEQLKAQAVERHTTHMQINSLRGEGGDAEPSGGGGGTGTLKHKGGPWTQAAGTADDLQTGTITAKTDLRRAHDGTVGGLAGLSSLGALKSVLTSWDERLGRVREECSSLEPKLRQVAVDLAEVDAGVGDGVKAVTVPGTRRGE
;
A
#
# COMPACT_ATOMS: atom_id res chain seq x y z
N MET A 1 -25.37 -26.36 -2.60
CA MET A 1 -24.02 -26.68 -3.10
C MET A 1 -23.14 -25.44 -3.23
N ALA A 2 -23.57 -24.35 -3.85
CA ALA A 2 -22.73 -23.14 -4.00
C ALA A 2 -22.42 -22.35 -2.70
N TRP A 3 -23.23 -22.47 -1.67
CA TRP A 3 -23.03 -21.79 -0.38
C TRP A 3 -21.94 -22.43 0.47
N ASP A 4 -21.84 -23.76 0.46
CA ASP A 4 -20.82 -24.50 1.21
C ASP A 4 -19.42 -24.24 0.64
N GLU A 5 -19.31 -24.10 -0.68
CA GLU A 5 -18.08 -23.76 -1.37
C GLU A 5 -17.60 -22.33 -1.05
N TRP A 6 -18.56 -21.39 -0.95
CA TRP A 6 -18.29 -20.01 -0.54
C TRP A 6 -17.82 -19.92 0.92
N GLU A 7 -18.44 -20.67 1.83
CA GLU A 7 -18.02 -20.75 3.23
C GLU A 7 -16.60 -21.35 3.37
N GLN A 8 -16.28 -22.39 2.59
CA GLN A 8 -14.93 -22.97 2.54
C GLN A 8 -13.89 -21.96 2.00
N LEU A 9 -14.21 -21.22 0.95
CA LEU A 9 -13.33 -20.19 0.41
C LEU A 9 -13.08 -19.05 1.41
N LYS A 10 -14.12 -18.63 2.14
CA LYS A 10 -13.97 -17.65 3.22
C LYS A 10 -13.10 -18.18 4.36
N ALA A 11 -13.29 -19.42 4.80
CA ALA A 11 -12.48 -20.05 5.83
C ALA A 11 -11.00 -20.14 5.40
N GLN A 12 -10.72 -20.55 4.17
CA GLN A 12 -9.36 -20.56 3.61
C GLN A 12 -8.76 -19.16 3.46
N ALA A 13 -9.58 -18.16 3.14
CA ALA A 13 -9.11 -16.77 3.07
C ALA A 13 -8.75 -16.25 4.46
N VAL A 14 -9.54 -16.57 5.48
CA VAL A 14 -9.26 -16.23 6.89
C VAL A 14 -7.99 -16.93 7.37
N GLU A 15 -7.77 -18.20 7.07
CA GLU A 15 -6.53 -18.92 7.40
C GLU A 15 -5.29 -18.34 6.70
N ARG A 16 -5.41 -17.88 5.47
CA ARG A 16 -4.31 -17.18 4.77
C ARG A 16 -4.13 -15.74 5.22
N HIS A 17 -5.17 -15.12 5.75
CA HIS A 17 -5.18 -13.76 6.29
C HIS A 17 -5.11 -13.73 7.83
N THR A 18 -4.48 -14.69 8.48
CA THR A 18 -3.80 -14.43 9.73
C THR A 18 -2.53 -13.61 9.43
N THR A 19 -2.67 -12.56 8.64
CA THR A 19 -1.79 -11.44 8.75
C THR A 19 -2.08 -10.87 10.12
N HIS A 20 -1.27 -11.27 11.09
CA HIS A 20 -1.01 -10.44 12.23
C HIS A 20 -0.73 -9.05 11.69
N MET A 21 -1.69 -8.15 11.76
CA MET A 21 -1.42 -6.73 11.75
C MET A 21 -0.67 -6.43 13.04
N GLN A 22 0.57 -6.83 13.10
CA GLN A 22 1.52 -6.29 14.04
C GLN A 22 1.92 -4.92 13.47
N ILE A 23 1.09 -3.93 13.75
CA ILE A 23 1.37 -2.52 13.44
C ILE A 23 2.72 -2.08 14.06
N ASN A 24 3.32 -2.91 14.92
CA ASN A 24 4.55 -2.61 15.64
C ASN A 24 5.72 -3.57 15.39
N SER A 25 5.63 -4.48 14.44
CA SER A 25 6.75 -5.33 14.06
C SER A 25 7.08 -5.22 12.59
N LEU A 26 7.48 -4.02 12.17
CA LEU A 26 8.32 -3.87 10.98
C LEU A 26 9.73 -4.35 11.35
N ARG A 27 9.85 -5.66 11.54
CA ARG A 27 11.16 -6.31 11.65
C ARG A 27 11.70 -6.35 10.21
N GLY A 28 12.62 -5.44 9.93
CA GLY A 28 13.37 -5.45 8.69
C GLY A 28 14.00 -6.83 8.49
N GLU A 29 13.54 -7.54 7.47
CA GLU A 29 14.18 -8.74 6.98
C GLU A 29 15.51 -8.34 6.35
N GLY A 30 16.57 -8.70 7.00
CA GLY A 30 17.92 -8.48 6.50
C GLY A 30 18.96 -8.45 7.61
N GLY A 31 19.51 -9.62 7.97
CA GLY A 31 20.77 -9.71 8.69
C GLY A 31 20.70 -10.40 10.04
N ASP A 32 21.30 -11.58 10.09
CA ASP A 32 21.66 -12.32 11.29
C ASP A 32 22.33 -11.41 12.32
N ALA A 33 21.71 -11.24 13.49
CA ALA A 33 22.36 -10.68 14.67
C ALA A 33 21.80 -11.35 15.91
N GLU A 34 22.65 -12.11 16.56
CA GLU A 34 22.55 -12.72 17.88
C GLU A 34 21.96 -11.77 18.96
N PRO A 35 21.22 -12.28 19.96
CA PRO A 35 20.74 -11.47 21.08
C PRO A 35 21.87 -11.23 22.06
N SER A 36 22.61 -10.16 21.88
CA SER A 36 23.55 -9.67 22.90
C SER A 36 22.85 -8.70 23.83
N GLY A 37 22.98 -8.97 25.13
CA GLY A 37 22.29 -8.31 26.20
C GLY A 37 22.58 -6.84 26.41
N GLY A 38 21.62 -6.22 27.12
CA GLY A 38 21.73 -5.09 28.05
C GLY A 38 22.67 -3.96 27.68
N GLY A 39 22.13 -2.90 27.09
CA GLY A 39 22.79 -1.61 27.03
C GLY A 39 21.73 -0.57 26.73
N GLY A 40 21.53 0.40 27.64
CA GLY A 40 20.64 1.55 27.47
C GLY A 40 21.01 2.31 26.19
N GLY A 41 20.58 1.81 25.05
CA GLY A 41 20.67 2.50 23.79
C GLY A 41 19.64 3.64 23.79
N THR A 42 20.09 4.88 23.66
CA THR A 42 19.29 5.99 23.19
C THR A 42 18.73 5.60 21.84
N GLY A 43 17.55 4.92 21.86
CA GLY A 43 16.89 4.48 20.65
C GLY A 43 16.52 5.71 19.83
N THR A 44 17.33 6.00 18.84
CA THR A 44 16.95 6.94 17.79
C THR A 44 15.85 6.28 16.97
N LEU A 45 14.59 6.62 17.27
CA LEU A 45 13.46 6.29 16.45
C LEU A 45 13.62 7.07 15.14
N LYS A 46 14.33 6.49 14.17
CA LYS A 46 14.44 7.07 12.83
C LYS A 46 13.25 6.58 12.02
N HIS A 47 12.33 7.46 11.74
CA HIS A 47 11.32 7.19 10.73
C HIS A 47 11.99 7.29 9.33
N LYS A 48 12.23 6.12 8.74
CA LYS A 48 12.62 6.07 7.33
C LYS A 48 11.35 6.28 6.52
N GLY A 49 11.27 7.34 5.72
CA GLY A 49 10.15 7.59 4.79
C GLY A 49 9.93 6.48 3.74
N GLY A 50 10.72 5.39 3.80
CA GLY A 50 10.69 4.25 2.90
C GLY A 50 9.31 3.62 2.68
N PRO A 51 8.52 3.30 3.72
CA PRO A 51 7.20 2.70 3.54
C PRO A 51 6.25 3.59 2.73
N TRP A 52 6.24 4.88 2.97
CA TRP A 52 5.39 5.84 2.28
C TRP A 52 5.85 6.07 0.84
N THR A 53 7.15 6.16 0.62
CA THR A 53 7.73 6.26 -0.72
C THR A 53 7.47 4.99 -1.53
N GLN A 54 7.55 3.83 -0.89
CA GLN A 54 7.24 2.54 -1.50
C GLN A 54 5.75 2.43 -1.86
N ALA A 55 4.87 2.87 -0.96
CA ALA A 55 3.43 2.92 -1.23
C ALA A 55 3.10 3.88 -2.39
N ALA A 56 3.80 5.03 -2.48
CA ALA A 56 3.68 5.94 -3.60
C ALA A 56 4.11 5.30 -4.93
N GLY A 57 5.23 4.56 -4.93
CA GLY A 57 5.66 3.78 -6.09
C GLY A 57 4.63 2.74 -6.52
N THR A 58 4.05 2.03 -5.56
CA THR A 58 2.96 1.06 -5.84
C THR A 58 1.74 1.75 -6.44
N ALA A 59 1.37 2.95 -5.99
CA ALA A 59 0.27 3.71 -6.57
C ALA A 59 0.56 4.12 -8.03
N ASP A 60 1.78 4.50 -8.35
CA ASP A 60 2.24 4.82 -9.71
C ASP A 60 2.21 3.57 -10.63
N ASP A 61 2.71 2.44 -10.15
CA ASP A 61 2.64 1.16 -10.85
C ASP A 61 1.20 0.73 -11.14
N LEU A 62 0.29 0.89 -10.16
CA LEU A 62 -1.13 0.61 -10.33
C LEU A 62 -1.79 1.55 -11.34
N GLN A 63 -1.43 2.82 -11.34
CA GLN A 63 -1.91 3.78 -12.34
C GLN A 63 -1.53 3.32 -13.75
N THR A 64 -0.26 2.96 -13.96
CA THR A 64 0.26 2.48 -15.23
C THR A 64 -0.38 1.16 -15.65
N GLY A 65 -0.48 0.20 -14.73
CA GLY A 65 -1.14 -1.08 -14.96
C GLY A 65 -2.62 -0.93 -15.33
N THR A 66 -3.32 0.02 -14.71
CA THR A 66 -4.73 0.30 -15.01
C THR A 66 -4.91 0.89 -16.42
N ILE A 67 -3.98 1.75 -16.88
CA ILE A 67 -4.00 2.28 -18.25
C ILE A 67 -3.83 1.13 -19.25
N THR A 68 -2.90 0.23 -19.00
CA THR A 68 -2.66 -0.96 -19.84
C THR A 68 -3.88 -1.86 -19.85
N ALA A 69 -4.43 -2.20 -18.70
CA ALA A 69 -5.63 -3.04 -18.57
C ALA A 69 -6.84 -2.44 -19.33
N LYS A 70 -7.04 -1.13 -19.25
CA LYS A 70 -8.10 -0.41 -19.96
C LYS A 70 -7.92 -0.48 -21.48
N THR A 71 -6.69 -0.35 -21.96
CA THR A 71 -6.35 -0.45 -23.38
C THR A 71 -6.58 -1.87 -23.89
N ASP A 72 -6.15 -2.87 -23.13
CA ASP A 72 -6.30 -4.28 -23.49
C ASP A 72 -7.77 -4.72 -23.44
N LEU A 73 -8.54 -4.23 -22.46
CA LEU A 73 -9.98 -4.46 -22.39
C LEU A 73 -10.67 -3.98 -23.69
N ARG A 74 -10.35 -2.78 -24.14
CA ARG A 74 -10.92 -2.22 -25.38
C ARG A 74 -10.50 -3.03 -26.61
N ARG A 75 -9.20 -3.35 -26.70
CA ARG A 75 -8.63 -4.12 -27.82
C ARG A 75 -9.23 -5.53 -27.90
N ALA A 76 -9.36 -6.22 -26.76
CA ALA A 76 -9.92 -7.59 -26.70
C ALA A 76 -11.39 -7.64 -27.15
N HIS A 77 -12.11 -6.52 -27.08
CA HIS A 77 -13.51 -6.43 -27.46
C HIS A 77 -13.74 -5.68 -28.76
N ASP A 78 -12.66 -5.35 -29.46
CA ASP A 78 -12.74 -4.71 -30.77
C ASP A 78 -13.42 -5.68 -31.77
N GLY A 79 -14.37 -5.18 -32.53
CA GLY A 79 -15.13 -6.00 -33.48
C GLY A 79 -16.27 -6.84 -32.90
N THR A 80 -16.38 -7.01 -31.57
CA THR A 80 -17.51 -7.78 -30.95
C THR A 80 -18.88 -7.25 -31.32
N VAL A 81 -19.01 -5.96 -31.55
CA VAL A 81 -20.29 -5.32 -31.94
C VAL A 81 -20.75 -5.82 -33.32
N GLY A 82 -19.83 -5.97 -34.26
CA GLY A 82 -20.15 -6.50 -35.59
C GLY A 82 -20.40 -8.00 -35.60
N GLY A 83 -19.57 -8.77 -34.85
CA GLY A 83 -19.68 -10.22 -34.79
C GLY A 83 -20.88 -10.74 -33.99
N LEU A 84 -21.43 -9.94 -33.08
CA LEU A 84 -22.57 -10.30 -32.22
C LEU A 84 -23.86 -9.55 -32.58
N ALA A 85 -23.91 -8.95 -33.75
CA ALA A 85 -25.08 -8.21 -34.20
C ALA A 85 -26.32 -9.12 -34.27
N GLY A 86 -27.37 -8.67 -33.59
CA GLY A 86 -28.65 -9.42 -33.48
C GLY A 86 -28.77 -10.32 -32.27
N LEU A 87 -27.72 -10.51 -31.46
CA LEU A 87 -27.81 -11.24 -30.19
C LEU A 87 -28.34 -10.33 -29.08
N SER A 88 -29.33 -10.80 -28.33
CA SER A 88 -29.91 -10.05 -27.19
C SER A 88 -28.89 -9.77 -26.08
N SER A 89 -27.84 -10.60 -25.95
CA SER A 89 -26.76 -10.47 -24.98
C SER A 89 -25.77 -9.34 -25.32
N LEU A 90 -25.78 -8.80 -26.55
CA LEU A 90 -24.87 -7.73 -26.94
C LEU A 90 -25.03 -6.46 -26.10
N GLY A 91 -26.30 -6.12 -25.75
CA GLY A 91 -26.59 -4.98 -24.88
C GLY A 91 -25.99 -5.14 -23.49
N ALA A 92 -26.14 -6.33 -22.89
CA ALA A 92 -25.57 -6.65 -21.59
C ALA A 92 -24.04 -6.60 -21.60
N LEU A 93 -23.41 -7.16 -22.64
CA LEU A 93 -21.95 -7.11 -22.82
C LEU A 93 -21.43 -5.68 -22.90
N LYS A 94 -22.05 -4.83 -23.70
CA LYS A 94 -21.68 -3.42 -23.79
C LYS A 94 -21.79 -2.69 -22.44
N SER A 95 -22.87 -2.93 -21.68
CA SER A 95 -23.05 -2.34 -20.36
C SER A 95 -21.95 -2.76 -19.38
N VAL A 96 -21.57 -4.04 -19.41
CA VAL A 96 -20.48 -4.56 -18.58
C VAL A 96 -19.13 -3.93 -18.98
N LEU A 97 -18.83 -3.85 -20.26
CA LEU A 97 -17.60 -3.24 -20.77
C LEU A 97 -17.51 -1.76 -20.37
N THR A 98 -18.59 -1.00 -20.52
CA THR A 98 -18.65 0.40 -20.09
C THR A 98 -18.42 0.52 -18.59
N SER A 99 -19.06 -0.34 -17.78
CA SER A 99 -18.88 -0.35 -16.33
C SER A 99 -17.43 -0.63 -15.92
N TRP A 100 -16.75 -1.57 -16.59
CA TRP A 100 -15.34 -1.84 -16.34
C TRP A 100 -14.43 -0.70 -16.79
N ASP A 101 -14.69 -0.10 -17.95
CA ASP A 101 -13.91 1.06 -18.43
C ASP A 101 -13.99 2.24 -17.43
N GLU A 102 -15.18 2.51 -16.88
CA GLU A 102 -15.38 3.54 -15.87
C GLU A 102 -14.71 3.19 -14.53
N ARG A 103 -14.80 1.92 -14.09
CA ARG A 103 -14.15 1.46 -12.86
C ARG A 103 -12.64 1.59 -12.93
N LEU A 104 -12.04 1.13 -14.02
CA LEU A 104 -10.61 1.27 -14.25
C LEU A 104 -10.19 2.75 -14.34
N GLY A 105 -11.05 3.60 -14.93
CA GLY A 105 -10.85 5.05 -14.94
C GLY A 105 -10.76 5.63 -13.51
N ARG A 106 -11.71 5.29 -12.64
CA ARG A 106 -11.73 5.75 -11.25
C ARG A 106 -10.52 5.28 -10.46
N VAL A 107 -10.16 4.00 -10.57
CA VAL A 107 -8.95 3.47 -9.90
C VAL A 107 -7.70 4.23 -10.31
N ARG A 108 -7.55 4.50 -11.62
CA ARG A 108 -6.45 5.31 -12.12
C ARG A 108 -6.41 6.71 -11.50
N GLU A 109 -7.56 7.38 -11.43
CA GLU A 109 -7.67 8.72 -10.85
C GLU A 109 -7.34 8.73 -9.35
N GLU A 110 -7.81 7.73 -8.62
CA GLU A 110 -7.49 7.56 -7.19
C GLU A 110 -5.99 7.34 -6.99
N CYS A 111 -5.35 6.46 -7.76
CA CYS A 111 -3.91 6.22 -7.68
C CYS A 111 -3.11 7.48 -8.00
N SER A 112 -3.50 8.22 -9.06
CA SER A 112 -2.88 9.50 -9.44
C SER A 112 -3.01 10.56 -8.34
N SER A 113 -4.12 10.57 -7.61
CA SER A 113 -4.34 11.48 -6.47
C SER A 113 -3.58 11.04 -5.21
N LEU A 114 -3.41 9.74 -5.03
CA LEU A 114 -2.82 9.16 -3.83
C LEU A 114 -1.29 9.25 -3.84
N GLU A 115 -0.66 9.02 -4.99
CA GLU A 115 0.78 8.99 -5.16
C GLU A 115 1.48 10.26 -4.58
N PRO A 116 1.12 11.50 -4.98
CA PRO A 116 1.77 12.70 -4.46
C PRO A 116 1.50 12.90 -2.96
N LYS A 117 0.33 12.50 -2.46
CA LYS A 117 -0.01 12.60 -1.04
C LYS A 117 0.87 11.68 -0.19
N LEU A 118 1.14 10.46 -0.66
CA LEU A 118 2.03 9.51 0.01
C LEU A 118 3.47 10.02 0.03
N ARG A 119 3.93 10.64 -1.05
CA ARG A 119 5.24 11.30 -1.08
C ARG A 119 5.32 12.47 -0.10
N GLN A 120 4.26 13.28 -0.02
CA GLN A 120 4.21 14.40 0.91
C GLN A 120 4.26 13.90 2.37
N VAL A 121 3.50 12.88 2.72
CA VAL A 121 3.58 12.26 4.06
C VAL A 121 4.99 11.79 4.40
N ALA A 122 5.73 11.24 3.43
CA ALA A 122 7.12 10.83 3.66
C ALA A 122 8.02 12.02 4.01
N VAL A 123 7.81 13.18 3.38
CA VAL A 123 8.54 14.41 3.65
C VAL A 123 8.16 14.97 5.01
N ASP A 124 6.86 15.13 5.27
CA ASP A 124 6.35 15.72 6.51
C ASP A 124 6.83 14.94 7.75
N LEU A 125 6.80 13.62 7.68
CA LEU A 125 7.29 12.76 8.76
C LEU A 125 8.81 12.87 8.96
N ALA A 126 9.58 13.02 7.89
CA ALA A 126 11.02 13.24 8.00
C ALA A 126 11.35 14.61 8.65
N GLU A 127 10.57 15.64 8.36
CA GLU A 127 10.73 16.97 8.99
C GLU A 127 10.38 16.93 10.48
N VAL A 128 9.29 16.23 10.85
CA VAL A 128 8.91 16.03 12.25
C VAL A 128 10.00 15.28 13.02
N ASP A 129 10.54 14.21 12.44
CA ASP A 129 11.62 13.42 13.06
C ASP A 129 12.88 14.26 13.28
N ALA A 130 13.25 15.10 12.29
CA ALA A 130 14.37 16.01 12.42
C ALA A 130 14.15 17.03 13.53
N GLY A 131 12.96 17.63 13.60
CA GLY A 131 12.59 18.61 14.63
C GLY A 131 12.58 18.02 16.03
N VAL A 132 12.04 16.81 16.20
CA VAL A 132 12.06 16.08 17.48
C VAL A 132 13.50 15.73 17.87
N GLY A 133 14.31 15.25 16.92
CA GLY A 133 15.72 14.91 17.15
C GLY A 133 16.53 16.11 17.63
N ASP A 134 16.31 17.28 17.07
CA ASP A 134 16.99 18.51 17.49
C ASP A 134 16.48 19.02 18.86
N GLY A 135 15.19 18.91 19.13
CA GLY A 135 14.61 19.21 20.42
C GLY A 135 15.19 18.34 21.55
N VAL A 136 15.35 17.05 21.30
CA VAL A 136 15.94 16.12 22.28
C VAL A 136 17.41 16.41 22.52
N LYS A 137 18.19 16.77 21.49
CA LYS A 137 19.61 17.16 21.64
C LYS A 137 19.78 18.43 22.46
N ALA A 138 18.82 19.35 22.42
CA ALA A 138 18.84 20.59 23.19
C ALA A 138 18.58 20.39 24.69
N VAL A 139 18.02 19.25 25.11
CA VAL A 139 17.77 18.91 26.51
C VAL A 139 19.07 18.51 27.18
N THR A 140 19.68 19.47 27.92
CA THR A 140 20.86 19.21 28.76
C THR A 140 20.40 18.55 30.07
N VAL A 141 20.71 17.27 30.27
CA VAL A 141 20.48 16.60 31.53
C VAL A 141 21.55 17.08 32.54
N PRO A 142 21.17 17.72 33.67
CA PRO A 142 22.14 18.08 34.71
C PRO A 142 22.81 16.81 35.21
N GLY A 143 24.12 16.75 35.10
CA GLY A 143 24.90 15.62 35.63
C GLY A 143 24.62 15.43 37.13
N THR A 144 24.18 14.24 37.52
CA THR A 144 24.07 13.85 38.94
C THR A 144 25.45 13.97 39.53
N ARG A 145 25.67 15.02 40.37
CA ARG A 145 26.83 15.07 41.25
C ARG A 145 26.75 13.82 42.15
N ARG A 146 27.61 12.85 41.88
CA ARG A 146 27.93 11.81 42.87
C ARG A 146 28.59 12.53 44.02
N GLY A 147 27.88 12.66 45.18
CA GLY A 147 28.47 13.11 46.42
C GLY A 147 29.53 12.12 46.85
N GLU A 148 30.67 12.66 47.26
CA GLU A 148 31.66 11.99 48.07
C GLU A 148 31.07 11.59 49.42
#